data_491f1de30e5238be524f8d7d83bc8935
#
_entry.id   491f1de30e5238be524f8d7d83bc8935
#
_cell.length_a   1.000
_cell.length_b   1.000
_cell.length_c   1.000
_cell.angle_alpha   90.00
_cell.angle_beta   90.00
_cell.angle_gamma   90.00
#
_symmetry.space_group_name_H-M   'P 1'
#
loop_
_entity.id
_entity.type
_entity.pdbx_description
1 polymer ?
#
loop_
_entity_poly.entity_id
_entity_poly.type
_entity_poly.pdbx_seq_one_letter_code
_entity_poly.pdbx_strand_id
1 'polypeptide(L)'
;LCVRILRRFIENIGYTTDFSIYDSDDTKTLMKQIFKDLEVNTKVLKERGVLGVISSAKNEMISPEEFMLSAKAEGDSRLKRIAELYMEYQKRLKKNNALDFDDLLVKTVELFQSKQEVLEYYQDRFRYIMVDEYQDTNTVQFKLVSLLAAKYRNICVVGDDDQSIY
;
A
#
# COMPACT_ATOMS: atom_id res chain seq x y z
N LEU A 1 5.73 13.28 -1.78
CA LEU A 1 5.25 13.18 -3.16
C LEU A 1 3.81 12.65 -3.19
N CYS A 2 3.57 11.38 -2.78
CA CYS A 2 2.28 10.69 -2.90
C CYS A 2 1.10 11.45 -2.30
N VAL A 3 1.23 11.98 -1.09
CA VAL A 3 0.16 12.78 -0.46
C VAL A 3 -0.28 13.95 -1.34
N ARG A 4 0.65 14.68 -1.98
CA ARG A 4 0.32 15.80 -2.87
C ARG A 4 -0.44 15.35 -4.11
N ILE A 5 -0.05 14.20 -4.67
CA ILE A 5 -0.72 13.61 -5.83
C ILE A 5 -2.14 13.20 -5.45
N LEU A 6 -2.28 12.47 -4.35
CA LEU A 6 -3.56 11.97 -3.86
C LEU A 6 -4.50 13.11 -3.46
N ARG A 7 -4.04 14.12 -2.74
CA ARG A 7 -4.86 15.31 -2.39
C ARG A 7 -5.46 15.99 -3.62
N ARG A 8 -4.88 15.82 -4.79
CA ARG A 8 -5.35 16.46 -6.02
C ARG A 8 -6.23 15.56 -6.88
N PHE A 9 -5.99 14.24 -6.90
CA PHE A 9 -6.57 13.35 -7.88
C PHE A 9 -7.24 12.10 -7.32
N ILE A 10 -7.27 11.90 -6.01
CA ILE A 10 -7.74 10.65 -5.39
C ILE A 10 -9.23 10.37 -5.64
N GLU A 11 -10.03 11.37 -6.00
CA GLU A 11 -11.44 11.20 -6.38
C GLU A 11 -11.60 10.22 -7.55
N ASN A 12 -10.60 10.12 -8.42
CA ASN A 12 -10.58 9.17 -9.53
C ASN A 12 -10.57 7.69 -9.09
N ILE A 13 -10.24 7.40 -7.83
CA ILE A 13 -10.22 6.05 -7.26
C ILE A 13 -11.18 5.90 -6.06
N GLY A 14 -12.17 6.80 -5.97
CA GLY A 14 -13.31 6.65 -5.07
C GLY A 14 -13.07 7.06 -3.61
N TYR A 15 -12.19 8.01 -3.37
CA TYR A 15 -12.01 8.72 -2.11
C TYR A 15 -12.33 10.20 -2.30
N THR A 16 -12.46 10.95 -1.20
CA THR A 16 -12.50 12.42 -1.25
C THR A 16 -11.15 13.02 -0.90
N THR A 17 -10.87 14.23 -1.38
CA THR A 17 -9.54 14.86 -1.25
C THR A 17 -9.15 15.23 0.18
N ASP A 18 -10.12 15.28 1.09
CA ASP A 18 -9.95 15.53 2.52
C ASP A 18 -9.67 14.27 3.35
N PHE A 19 -9.28 13.17 2.69
CA PHE A 19 -9.00 11.89 3.36
C PHE A 19 -8.07 12.05 4.56
N SER A 20 -8.30 11.22 5.57
CA SER A 20 -7.44 11.12 6.76
C SER A 20 -6.26 10.17 6.50
N ILE A 21 -5.13 10.46 7.11
CA ILE A 21 -3.96 9.57 7.12
C ILE A 21 -3.89 8.94 8.51
N TYR A 22 -4.05 7.64 8.59
CA TYR A 22 -3.96 6.88 9.83
C TYR A 22 -2.50 6.58 10.15
N ASP A 23 -2.07 6.95 11.33
CA ASP A 23 -0.77 6.57 11.87
C ASP A 23 -0.79 5.17 12.51
N SER A 24 0.32 4.78 13.13
CA SER A 24 0.45 3.46 13.75
C SER A 24 -0.52 3.23 14.92
N ASP A 25 -0.93 4.27 15.63
CA ASP A 25 -1.86 4.14 16.75
C ASP A 25 -3.31 4.09 16.27
N ASP A 26 -3.64 4.85 15.23
CA ASP A 26 -4.93 4.78 14.55
C ASP A 26 -5.17 3.39 13.95
N THR A 27 -4.19 2.85 13.24
CA THR A 27 -4.27 1.52 12.62
C THR A 27 -4.40 0.40 13.64
N LYS A 28 -3.68 0.48 14.77
CA LYS A 28 -3.83 -0.46 15.89
C LYS A 28 -5.22 -0.37 16.51
N THR A 29 -5.74 0.83 16.71
CA THR A 29 -7.08 1.05 17.27
C THR A 29 -8.14 0.46 16.36
N LEU A 30 -8.04 0.70 15.05
CA LEU A 30 -8.93 0.11 14.05
C LEU A 30 -8.86 -1.43 14.08
N MET A 31 -7.65 -2.01 14.11
CA MET A 31 -7.49 -3.46 14.13
C MET A 31 -8.02 -4.09 15.42
N LYS A 32 -7.84 -3.45 16.57
CA LYS A 32 -8.45 -3.91 17.83
C LYS A 32 -9.97 -3.94 17.74
N GLN A 33 -10.59 -2.93 17.14
CA GLN A 33 -12.03 -2.92 16.95
C GLN A 33 -12.49 -4.04 16.00
N ILE A 34 -11.76 -4.28 14.91
CA ILE A 34 -12.03 -5.40 13.98
C ILE A 34 -11.92 -6.74 14.72
N PHE A 35 -10.88 -6.94 15.53
CA PHE A 35 -10.70 -8.17 16.32
C PHE A 35 -11.89 -8.41 17.25
N LYS A 36 -12.38 -7.36 17.91
CA LYS A 36 -13.55 -7.44 18.77
C LYS A 36 -14.82 -7.81 18.00
N ASP A 37 -15.07 -7.11 16.89
CA ASP A 37 -16.29 -7.28 16.10
C ASP A 37 -16.36 -8.64 15.39
N LEU A 38 -15.21 -9.20 15.01
CA LEU A 38 -15.08 -10.50 14.35
C LEU A 38 -14.73 -11.64 15.33
N GLU A 39 -14.76 -11.37 16.63
CA GLU A 39 -14.49 -12.35 17.69
C GLU A 39 -13.19 -13.12 17.48
N VAL A 40 -12.11 -12.41 17.08
CA VAL A 40 -10.81 -13.03 16.80
C VAL A 40 -10.14 -13.50 18.08
N ASN A 41 -9.70 -14.76 18.09
CA ASN A 41 -8.96 -15.31 19.23
C ASN A 41 -7.55 -14.69 19.31
N THR A 42 -7.34 -13.79 20.27
CA THR A 42 -6.07 -13.09 20.50
C THR A 42 -4.93 -13.99 21.01
N LYS A 43 -5.22 -15.24 21.40
CA LYS A 43 -4.18 -16.23 21.70
C LYS A 43 -3.55 -16.81 20.43
N VAL A 44 -4.30 -16.82 19.33
CA VAL A 44 -3.87 -17.38 18.04
C VAL A 44 -3.30 -16.30 17.12
N LEU A 45 -3.96 -15.14 17.04
CA LEU A 45 -3.54 -14.00 16.23
C LEU A 45 -3.35 -12.78 17.11
N LYS A 46 -2.34 -11.98 16.81
CA LYS A 46 -2.08 -10.69 17.45
C LYS A 46 -2.27 -9.56 16.45
N GLU A 47 -2.88 -8.47 16.88
CA GLU A 47 -3.17 -7.31 16.03
C GLU A 47 -1.91 -6.79 15.30
N ARG A 48 -0.79 -6.68 16.05
CA ARG A 48 0.49 -6.23 15.47
C ARG A 48 1.01 -7.19 14.40
N GLY A 49 0.85 -8.50 14.61
CA GLY A 49 1.27 -9.50 13.62
C GLY A 49 0.44 -9.44 12.35
N VAL A 50 -0.88 -9.28 12.49
CA VAL A 50 -1.79 -9.13 11.34
C VAL A 50 -1.48 -7.85 10.57
N LEU A 51 -1.29 -6.71 11.26
CA LEU A 51 -0.91 -5.44 10.62
C LEU A 51 0.43 -5.56 9.87
N GLY A 52 1.41 -6.28 10.44
CA GLY A 52 2.68 -6.54 9.77
C GLY A 52 2.52 -7.35 8.48
N VAL A 53 1.68 -8.38 8.48
CA VAL A 53 1.37 -9.15 7.27
C VAL A 53 0.66 -8.30 6.21
N ILE A 54 -0.30 -7.47 6.63
CA ILE A 54 -1.00 -6.55 5.73
C ILE A 54 -0.02 -5.53 5.11
N SER A 55 0.86 -4.96 5.92
CA SER A 55 1.89 -4.04 5.43
C SER A 55 2.81 -4.71 4.41
N SER A 56 3.29 -5.91 4.68
CA SER A 56 4.09 -6.68 3.73
C SER A 56 3.35 -6.96 2.44
N ALA A 57 2.07 -7.35 2.50
CA ALA A 57 1.24 -7.58 1.32
C ALA A 57 1.08 -6.29 0.48
N LYS A 58 0.81 -5.15 1.12
CA LYS A 58 0.72 -3.84 0.44
C LYS A 58 2.04 -3.46 -0.23
N ASN A 59 3.16 -3.65 0.43
CA ASN A 59 4.49 -3.36 -0.12
C ASN A 59 4.84 -4.23 -1.32
N GLU A 60 4.25 -5.42 -1.43
CA GLU A 60 4.34 -6.31 -2.61
C GLU A 60 3.20 -6.10 -3.62
N MET A 61 2.37 -5.08 -3.45
CA MET A 61 1.20 -4.80 -4.30
C MET A 61 0.18 -5.95 -4.34
N ILE A 62 0.06 -6.71 -3.26
CA ILE A 62 -0.92 -7.81 -3.12
C ILE A 62 -2.20 -7.24 -2.51
N SER A 63 -3.29 -7.28 -3.27
CA SER A 63 -4.61 -6.86 -2.80
C SER A 63 -5.19 -7.85 -1.77
N PRO A 64 -6.20 -7.44 -0.98
CA PRO A 64 -6.90 -8.36 -0.08
C PRO A 64 -7.48 -9.58 -0.79
N GLU A 65 -8.00 -9.39 -2.01
CA GLU A 65 -8.59 -10.43 -2.84
C GLU A 65 -7.52 -11.43 -3.32
N GLU A 66 -6.39 -10.92 -3.82
CA GLU A 66 -5.25 -11.75 -4.25
C GLU A 66 -4.66 -12.53 -3.07
N PHE A 67 -4.54 -11.90 -1.90
CA PHE A 67 -4.09 -12.54 -0.68
C PHE A 67 -5.04 -13.69 -0.27
N MET A 68 -6.36 -13.49 -0.36
CA MET A 68 -7.35 -14.52 -0.09
C MET A 68 -7.25 -15.69 -1.07
N LEU A 69 -7.03 -15.41 -2.36
CA LEU A 69 -6.87 -16.46 -3.38
C LEU A 69 -5.65 -17.34 -3.10
N SER A 70 -4.52 -16.72 -2.75
CA SER A 70 -3.29 -17.42 -2.36
C SER A 70 -3.50 -18.27 -1.12
N ALA A 71 -4.10 -17.70 -0.06
CA ALA A 71 -4.39 -18.41 1.17
C ALA A 71 -5.32 -19.62 0.97
N LYS A 72 -6.29 -19.52 0.06
CA LYS A 72 -7.16 -20.65 -0.32
C LYS A 72 -6.39 -21.72 -1.07
N ALA A 73 -5.51 -21.34 -1.99
CA ALA A 73 -4.70 -22.29 -2.77
C ALA A 73 -3.73 -23.08 -1.87
N GLU A 74 -3.14 -22.43 -0.87
CA GLU A 74 -2.26 -23.07 0.10
C GLU A 74 -3.00 -23.93 1.14
N GLY A 75 -4.31 -23.75 1.29
CA GLY A 75 -5.12 -24.46 2.28
C GLY A 75 -4.88 -24.06 3.73
N ASP A 76 -4.14 -22.95 3.97
CA ASP A 76 -3.79 -22.48 5.29
C ASP A 76 -4.95 -21.69 5.93
N SER A 77 -5.52 -22.25 6.98
CA SER A 77 -6.63 -21.63 7.71
C SER A 77 -6.25 -20.33 8.42
N ARG A 78 -4.99 -20.21 8.86
CA ARG A 78 -4.48 -18.98 9.50
C ARG A 78 -4.35 -17.87 8.47
N LEU A 79 -3.79 -18.15 7.30
CA LEU A 79 -3.68 -17.17 6.22
C LEU A 79 -5.06 -16.74 5.69
N LYS A 80 -6.02 -17.67 5.60
CA LYS A 80 -7.42 -17.34 5.27
C LYS A 80 -8.03 -16.36 6.26
N ARG A 81 -7.79 -16.59 7.56
CA ARG A 81 -8.29 -15.66 8.60
C ARG A 81 -7.62 -14.29 8.51
N ILE A 82 -6.33 -14.23 8.24
CA ILE A 82 -5.61 -12.96 8.01
C ILE A 82 -6.17 -12.27 6.76
N ALA A 83 -6.47 -12.99 5.70
CA ALA A 83 -7.09 -12.43 4.48
C ALA A 83 -8.44 -11.79 4.76
N GLU A 84 -9.31 -12.43 5.56
CA GLU A 84 -10.59 -11.87 6.01
C GLU A 84 -10.39 -10.56 6.79
N LEU A 85 -9.41 -10.54 7.69
CA LEU A 85 -9.05 -9.36 8.46
C LEU A 85 -8.51 -8.24 7.57
N TYR A 86 -7.70 -8.57 6.56
CA TYR A 86 -7.20 -7.61 5.57
C TYR A 86 -8.33 -7.00 4.75
N MET A 87 -9.28 -7.82 4.28
CA MET A 87 -10.46 -7.33 3.55
C MET A 87 -11.30 -6.38 4.41
N GLU A 88 -11.58 -6.74 5.67
CA GLU A 88 -12.36 -5.89 6.57
C GLU A 88 -11.61 -4.61 6.95
N TYR A 89 -10.30 -4.70 7.17
CA TYR A 89 -9.43 -3.57 7.45
C TYR A 89 -9.49 -2.53 6.32
N GLN A 90 -9.29 -2.98 5.10
CA GLN A 90 -9.29 -2.10 3.92
C GLN A 90 -10.67 -1.50 3.64
N LYS A 91 -11.74 -2.29 3.87
CA LYS A 91 -13.11 -1.82 3.77
C LYS A 91 -13.42 -0.70 4.78
N ARG A 92 -12.96 -0.84 6.02
CA ARG A 92 -13.19 0.19 7.07
C ARG A 92 -12.36 1.44 6.81
N LEU A 93 -11.11 1.31 6.37
CA LEU A 93 -10.32 2.46 5.93
C LEU A 93 -11.06 3.23 4.85
N LYS A 94 -11.55 2.55 3.81
CA LYS A 94 -12.30 3.20 2.73
C LYS A 94 -13.59 3.84 3.22
N LYS A 95 -14.36 3.17 4.07
CA LYS A 95 -15.58 3.72 4.67
C LYS A 95 -15.31 5.00 5.47
N ASN A 96 -14.18 5.07 6.13
CA ASN A 96 -13.75 6.22 6.93
C ASN A 96 -13.06 7.30 6.09
N ASN A 97 -12.99 7.14 4.77
CA ASN A 97 -12.20 8.00 3.89
C ASN A 97 -10.77 8.18 4.42
N ALA A 98 -10.11 7.08 4.76
CA ALA A 98 -8.81 7.05 5.39
C ALA A 98 -7.83 6.16 4.61
N LEU A 99 -6.56 6.52 4.67
CA LEU A 99 -5.42 5.77 4.14
C LEU A 99 -4.42 5.54 5.28
N ASP A 100 -3.79 4.38 5.34
CA ASP A 100 -2.58 4.20 6.14
C ASP A 100 -1.32 4.62 5.34
N PHE A 101 -0.14 4.53 5.95
CA PHE A 101 1.09 4.95 5.27
C PHE A 101 1.42 4.11 4.04
N ASP A 102 1.16 2.81 4.07
CA ASP A 102 1.38 1.93 2.90
C ASP A 102 0.42 2.27 1.77
N ASP A 103 -0.83 2.62 2.09
CA ASP A 103 -1.83 3.05 1.12
C ASP A 103 -1.40 4.31 0.35
N LEU A 104 -0.59 5.19 0.92
CA LEU A 104 -0.11 6.37 0.21
C LEU A 104 0.66 6.00 -1.06
N LEU A 105 1.45 4.95 -1.02
CA LEU A 105 2.17 4.42 -2.19
C LEU A 105 1.24 3.60 -3.09
N VAL A 106 0.55 2.62 -2.51
CA VAL A 106 -0.34 1.71 -3.25
C VAL A 106 -1.41 2.48 -4.02
N LYS A 107 -2.10 3.43 -3.39
CA LYS A 107 -3.15 4.24 -4.03
C LYS A 107 -2.61 5.20 -5.08
N THR A 108 -1.38 5.69 -4.93
CA THR A 108 -0.74 6.48 -6.00
C THR A 108 -0.45 5.62 -7.23
N VAL A 109 0.03 4.39 -7.05
CA VAL A 109 0.24 3.44 -8.15
C VAL A 109 -1.09 3.08 -8.81
N GLU A 110 -2.13 2.74 -8.04
CA GLU A 110 -3.48 2.46 -8.55
C GLU A 110 -4.03 3.63 -9.37
N LEU A 111 -3.88 4.85 -8.87
CA LEU A 111 -4.28 6.07 -9.57
C LEU A 111 -3.57 6.20 -10.92
N PHE A 112 -2.28 6.02 -10.97
CA PHE A 112 -1.50 6.10 -12.21
C PHE A 112 -1.84 4.98 -13.21
N GLN A 113 -2.13 3.78 -12.73
CA GLN A 113 -2.54 2.66 -13.58
C GLN A 113 -3.96 2.83 -14.14
N SER A 114 -4.85 3.47 -13.39
CA SER A 114 -6.26 3.66 -13.77
C SER A 114 -6.51 4.95 -14.56
N LYS A 115 -5.65 5.97 -14.43
CA LYS A 115 -5.81 7.30 -15.04
C LYS A 115 -4.52 7.74 -15.73
N GLN A 116 -4.41 7.37 -17.00
CA GLN A 116 -3.25 7.67 -17.83
C GLN A 116 -2.94 9.17 -17.89
N GLU A 117 -3.97 10.03 -17.94
CA GLU A 117 -3.81 11.49 -17.98
C GLU A 117 -3.11 12.04 -16.74
N VAL A 118 -3.40 11.46 -15.56
CA VAL A 118 -2.75 11.85 -14.30
C VAL A 118 -1.29 11.43 -14.32
N LEU A 119 -1.00 10.21 -14.77
CA LEU A 119 0.36 9.71 -14.92
C LEU A 119 1.17 10.60 -15.87
N GLU A 120 0.66 10.90 -17.05
CA GLU A 120 1.33 11.73 -18.06
C GLU A 120 1.63 13.12 -17.53
N TYR A 121 0.70 13.74 -16.81
CA TYR A 121 0.93 15.03 -16.16
C TYR A 121 2.16 15.02 -15.26
N TYR A 122 2.34 13.96 -14.44
CA TYR A 122 3.48 13.84 -13.54
C TYR A 122 4.75 13.40 -14.26
N GLN A 123 4.66 12.58 -15.30
CA GLN A 123 5.80 12.25 -16.16
C GLN A 123 6.39 13.49 -16.82
N ASP A 124 5.54 14.40 -17.32
CA ASP A 124 5.98 15.65 -17.93
C ASP A 124 6.59 16.64 -16.92
N ARG A 125 6.13 16.56 -15.67
CA ARG A 125 6.65 17.38 -14.57
C ARG A 125 7.98 16.85 -14.03
N PHE A 126 8.16 15.53 -13.98
CA PHE A 126 9.34 14.85 -13.44
C PHE A 126 10.15 14.19 -14.55
N ARG A 127 10.80 15.03 -15.37
CA ARG A 127 11.58 14.57 -16.55
C ARG A 127 12.90 13.90 -16.18
N TYR A 128 13.40 14.14 -14.96
CA TYR A 128 14.60 13.56 -14.39
C TYR A 128 14.25 13.01 -13.02
N ILE A 129 14.57 11.76 -12.79
CA ILE A 129 14.29 11.07 -11.54
C ILE A 129 15.59 10.51 -10.99
N MET A 130 15.86 10.82 -9.73
CA MET A 130 16.97 10.24 -8.98
C MET A 130 16.40 9.46 -7.80
N VAL A 131 16.83 8.20 -7.67
CA VAL A 131 16.46 7.32 -6.57
C VAL A 131 17.71 7.04 -5.76
N ASP A 132 17.68 7.42 -4.50
CA ASP A 132 18.72 7.12 -3.52
C ASP A 132 18.32 5.90 -2.69
N GLU A 133 19.29 5.25 -2.05
CA GLU A 133 19.11 4.04 -1.23
C GLU A 133 18.31 2.93 -1.97
N TYR A 134 18.67 2.71 -3.23
CA TYR A 134 17.91 1.79 -4.10
C TYR A 134 17.84 0.36 -3.57
N GLN A 135 18.84 -0.08 -2.79
CA GLN A 135 18.87 -1.40 -2.15
C GLN A 135 17.69 -1.62 -1.18
N ASP A 136 17.11 -0.55 -0.60
CA ASP A 136 15.98 -0.63 0.34
C ASP A 136 14.61 -0.51 -0.34
N THR A 137 14.59 -0.50 -1.69
CA THR A 137 13.37 -0.32 -2.47
C THR A 137 12.51 -1.59 -2.46
N ASN A 138 11.24 -1.46 -2.08
CA ASN A 138 10.24 -2.53 -2.18
C ASN A 138 9.50 -2.50 -3.53
N THR A 139 8.65 -3.51 -3.78
CA THR A 139 7.91 -3.67 -5.04
C THR A 139 7.05 -2.47 -5.38
N VAL A 140 6.29 -1.90 -4.42
CA VAL A 140 5.42 -0.75 -4.68
C VAL A 140 6.21 0.51 -5.01
N GLN A 141 7.33 0.75 -4.34
CA GLN A 141 8.23 1.86 -4.63
C GLN A 141 8.86 1.73 -6.02
N PHE A 142 9.37 0.54 -6.34
CA PHE A 142 9.88 0.24 -7.67
C PHE A 142 8.82 0.49 -8.76
N LYS A 143 7.59 0.04 -8.54
CA LYS A 143 6.48 0.23 -9.48
C LYS A 143 6.16 1.72 -9.70
N LEU A 144 6.11 2.50 -8.61
CA LEU A 144 5.88 3.94 -8.68
C LEU A 144 6.95 4.66 -9.50
N VAL A 145 8.22 4.37 -9.21
CA VAL A 145 9.36 4.97 -9.93
C VAL A 145 9.35 4.56 -11.40
N SER A 146 9.09 3.28 -11.69
CA SER A 146 9.02 2.75 -13.05
C SER A 146 7.93 3.44 -13.88
N LEU A 147 6.74 3.66 -13.30
CA LEU A 147 5.66 4.38 -13.96
C LEU A 147 6.04 5.83 -14.27
N LEU A 148 6.61 6.54 -13.31
CA LEU A 148 7.03 7.94 -13.49
C LEU A 148 8.15 8.08 -14.53
N ALA A 149 9.11 7.16 -14.54
CA ALA A 149 10.26 7.20 -15.45
C ALA A 149 9.96 6.70 -16.87
N ALA A 150 8.84 6.02 -17.09
CA ALA A 150 8.56 5.30 -18.34
C ALA A 150 8.58 6.16 -19.60
N LYS A 151 8.14 7.42 -19.51
CA LYS A 151 8.05 8.33 -20.67
C LYS A 151 9.40 8.85 -21.16
N TYR A 152 10.19 9.43 -20.26
CA TYR A 152 11.46 10.08 -20.61
C TYR A 152 12.69 9.23 -20.38
N ARG A 153 12.59 8.20 -19.55
CA ARG A 153 13.67 7.25 -19.21
C ARG A 153 14.94 7.90 -18.63
N ASN A 154 14.82 9.11 -18.09
CA ASN A 154 15.90 9.83 -17.42
C ASN A 154 15.89 9.47 -15.94
N ILE A 155 16.44 8.31 -15.62
CA ILE A 155 16.51 7.79 -14.27
C ILE A 155 17.95 7.51 -13.87
N CYS A 156 18.31 7.91 -12.66
CA CYS A 156 19.55 7.55 -11.99
C CYS A 156 19.21 6.89 -10.66
N VAL A 157 19.79 5.75 -10.40
CA VAL A 157 19.66 5.04 -9.12
C VAL A 157 21.01 5.01 -8.42
N VAL A 158 21.00 5.28 -7.14
CA VAL A 158 22.17 5.22 -6.26
C VAL A 158 21.85 4.24 -5.14
N GLY A 159 22.75 3.32 -4.89
CA GLY A 159 22.58 2.31 -3.85
C GLY A 159 23.91 1.69 -3.49
N ASP A 160 23.97 1.03 -2.36
CA ASP A 160 25.14 0.37 -1.81
C ASP A 160 24.78 -1.10 -1.51
N ASP A 161 25.33 -2.01 -2.29
CA ASP A 161 25.05 -3.45 -2.15
C ASP A 161 25.54 -4.01 -0.79
N ASP A 162 26.57 -3.39 -0.21
CA ASP A 162 27.11 -3.80 1.08
C ASP A 162 26.21 -3.44 2.26
N GLN A 163 25.24 -2.54 2.06
CA GLN A 163 24.24 -2.17 3.06
C GLN A 163 22.92 -2.96 2.96
N SER A 164 22.77 -3.79 1.93
CA SER A 164 21.61 -4.69 1.78
C SER A 164 21.70 -5.88 2.75
N ILE A 165 21.43 -5.63 4.02
CA ILE A 165 21.57 -6.63 5.10
C ILE A 165 20.23 -7.30 5.48
N TYR A 166 19.14 -7.00 4.79
CA TYR A 166 17.79 -7.50 5.11
C TYR A 166 17.09 -8.12 3.91
#